data_b3e1922fc4b660a39ad6f4487cb219e9
#
_entry.id   b3e1922fc4b660a39ad6f4487cb219e9
#
_cell.length_a   1.000
_cell.length_b   1.000
_cell.length_c   1.000
_cell.angle_alpha   90.00
_cell.angle_beta   90.00
_cell.angle_gamma   90.00
#
_symmetry.space_group_name_H-M   'P 1'
#
loop_
_entity.id
_entity.type
_entity.pdbx_description
1 polymer ?
#
loop_
_entity_poly.entity_id
_entity_poly.type
_entity_poly.pdbx_seq_one_letter_code
_entity_poly.pdbx_strand_id
1 'polypeptide(L)'
;GFRVKECHSDGEFECIRAALADDKAYLNVTSEDEHDPVIDRYIRTVKERTRSTYNSVPFKKIPTMMVIEMVHASNYWLNSFPANDGVSATQSPRQIVTGQLCDFKMHCMLQFGEYVQVHESHDNSMKSRTTGAIALRPTGNNQGGMYFMSLKTGERINRYAWTQLPMPSEVIDQVHQLACHNPA
;
A
#
# COMPACT_ATOMS: atom_id res chain seq x y z
N GLY A 1 24.40 2.58 7.30
CA GLY A 1 23.12 3.07 6.75
C GLY A 1 23.33 3.79 5.43
N PHE A 2 22.30 3.88 4.61
CA PHE A 2 22.33 4.64 3.36
C PHE A 2 22.27 6.12 3.65
N ARG A 3 22.98 6.91 2.88
CA ARG A 3 22.91 8.36 2.90
C ARG A 3 22.42 8.82 1.53
N VAL A 4 21.31 9.55 1.51
CA VAL A 4 20.84 10.22 0.30
C VAL A 4 21.83 11.30 -0.05
N LYS A 5 22.34 11.31 -1.29
CA LYS A 5 23.29 12.31 -1.81
C LYS A 5 22.58 13.30 -2.71
N GLU A 6 21.59 12.83 -3.47
CA GLU A 6 20.90 13.61 -4.48
C GLU A 6 19.43 13.21 -4.53
N CYS A 7 18.54 14.19 -4.66
CA CYS A 7 17.12 14.04 -4.88
C CYS A 7 16.76 14.71 -6.20
N HIS A 8 16.12 13.97 -7.09
CA HIS A 8 15.51 14.50 -8.31
C HIS A 8 14.05 14.79 -8.04
N SER A 9 13.61 15.98 -8.38
CA SER A 9 12.22 16.40 -8.16
C SER A 9 11.77 17.45 -9.17
N ASP A 10 10.46 17.64 -9.24
CA ASP A 10 9.82 18.70 -9.99
C ASP A 10 9.99 20.07 -9.29
N GLY A 11 9.81 21.18 -10.03
CA GLY A 11 9.96 22.54 -9.54
C GLY A 11 9.11 22.89 -8.32
N GLU A 12 7.99 22.21 -8.12
CA GLU A 12 7.13 22.35 -6.94
C GLU A 12 7.84 22.03 -5.61
N PHE A 13 8.89 21.21 -5.66
CA PHE A 13 9.67 20.81 -4.46
C PHE A 13 10.84 21.72 -4.13
N GLU A 14 11.02 22.84 -4.82
CA GLU A 14 12.08 23.81 -4.53
C GLU A 14 12.07 24.28 -3.06
N CYS A 15 10.91 24.31 -2.44
CA CYS A 15 10.74 24.70 -1.03
C CYS A 15 11.51 23.81 -0.02
N ILE A 16 11.85 22.56 -0.39
CA ILE A 16 12.60 21.65 0.51
C ILE A 16 14.11 21.73 0.33
N ARG A 17 14.63 22.55 -0.58
CA ARG A 17 16.07 22.66 -0.90
C ARG A 17 16.92 22.95 0.33
N ALA A 18 16.49 23.91 1.16
CA ALA A 18 17.22 24.28 2.38
C ALA A 18 17.29 23.11 3.37
N ALA A 19 16.19 22.42 3.62
CA ALA A 19 16.14 21.27 4.51
C ALA A 19 17.01 20.11 4.03
N LEU A 20 17.04 19.85 2.72
CA LEU A 20 17.92 18.82 2.13
C LEU A 20 19.41 19.20 2.21
N ALA A 21 19.73 20.49 2.06
CA ALA A 21 21.10 20.98 2.21
C ALA A 21 21.62 20.79 3.64
N ASP A 22 20.80 20.97 4.66
CA ASP A 22 21.14 20.69 6.06
C ASP A 22 21.50 19.22 6.27
N ASP A 23 20.81 18.31 5.59
CA ASP A 23 21.10 16.87 5.57
C ASP A 23 22.24 16.50 4.59
N LYS A 24 22.89 17.49 3.97
CA LYS A 24 23.97 17.34 2.97
C LYS A 24 23.53 16.52 1.76
N ALA A 25 22.27 16.64 1.35
CA ALA A 25 21.71 16.11 0.12
C ALA A 25 21.52 17.24 -0.90
N TYR A 26 21.83 16.97 -2.16
CA TYR A 26 21.64 17.90 -3.25
C TYR A 26 20.25 17.73 -3.86
N LEU A 27 19.52 18.85 -4.06
CA LEU A 27 18.25 18.84 -4.79
C LEU A 27 18.51 19.22 -6.24
N ASN A 28 18.28 18.29 -7.15
CA ASN A 28 18.25 18.50 -8.58
C ASN A 28 16.79 18.69 -9.03
N VAL A 29 16.46 19.92 -9.42
CA VAL A 29 15.10 20.27 -9.88
C VAL A 29 15.09 20.25 -11.39
N THR A 30 14.20 19.44 -11.96
CA THR A 30 13.94 19.42 -13.40
C THR A 30 13.16 20.68 -13.80
N SER A 31 13.48 21.26 -14.94
CA SER A 31 12.72 22.38 -15.51
C SER A 31 11.38 21.88 -16.10
N GLU A 32 10.46 22.81 -16.37
CA GLU A 32 9.08 22.55 -16.77
C GLU A 32 8.95 21.66 -18.03
N ASP A 33 9.96 21.63 -18.89
CA ASP A 33 10.03 20.81 -20.12
C ASP A 33 11.04 19.65 -20.04
N GLU A 34 11.62 19.41 -18.87
CA GLU A 34 12.64 18.39 -18.68
C GLU A 34 12.04 17.16 -17.98
N HIS A 35 11.99 16.05 -18.69
CA HIS A 35 11.48 14.79 -18.16
C HIS A 35 12.62 13.95 -17.57
N ASP A 36 12.41 13.37 -16.38
CA ASP A 36 13.25 12.29 -15.87
C ASP A 36 12.67 10.93 -16.33
N PRO A 37 13.28 10.28 -17.33
CA PRO A 37 12.74 9.03 -17.88
C PRO A 37 12.67 7.89 -16.86
N VAL A 38 13.48 7.94 -15.80
CA VAL A 38 13.52 6.92 -14.76
C VAL A 38 12.31 7.07 -13.84
N ILE A 39 12.02 8.29 -13.40
CA ILE A 39 10.87 8.58 -12.54
C ILE A 39 9.57 8.30 -13.29
N ASP A 40 9.45 8.77 -14.54
CA ASP A 40 8.27 8.56 -15.37
C ASP A 40 7.98 7.07 -15.60
N ARG A 41 9.01 6.27 -15.86
CA ARG A 41 8.89 4.82 -15.99
C ARG A 41 8.38 4.19 -14.69
N TYR A 42 8.91 4.62 -13.54
CA TYR A 42 8.49 4.09 -12.25
C TYR A 42 7.02 4.44 -11.95
N ILE A 43 6.64 5.70 -12.16
CA ILE A 43 5.24 6.17 -12.02
C ILE A 43 4.31 5.35 -12.91
N ARG A 44 4.68 5.14 -14.17
CA ARG A 44 3.93 4.30 -15.11
C ARG A 44 3.77 2.87 -14.57
N THR A 45 4.84 2.26 -14.09
CA THR A 45 4.81 0.91 -13.51
C THR A 45 3.86 0.83 -12.32
N VAL A 46 3.89 1.80 -11.41
CA VAL A 46 2.96 1.87 -10.26
C VAL A 46 1.52 2.01 -10.76
N LYS A 47 1.25 2.88 -11.72
CA LYS A 47 -0.09 3.06 -12.30
C LYS A 47 -0.61 1.77 -12.94
N GLU A 48 0.21 1.05 -13.70
CA GLU A 48 -0.15 -0.22 -14.35
C GLU A 48 -0.44 -1.32 -13.32
N ARG A 49 0.37 -1.43 -12.28
CA ARG A 49 0.13 -2.36 -11.16
C ARG A 49 -1.16 -2.05 -10.41
N THR A 50 -1.41 -0.78 -10.13
CA THR A 50 -2.64 -0.33 -9.47
C THR A 50 -3.87 -0.63 -10.31
N ARG A 51 -3.83 -0.40 -11.63
CA ARG A 51 -4.91 -0.76 -12.57
C ARG A 51 -5.14 -2.27 -12.64
N SER A 52 -4.07 -3.06 -12.61
CA SER A 52 -4.18 -4.52 -12.57
C SER A 52 -4.90 -4.98 -11.30
N THR A 53 -4.55 -4.43 -10.14
CA THR A 53 -5.23 -4.72 -8.88
C THR A 53 -6.69 -4.28 -8.92
N TYR A 54 -6.98 -3.08 -9.44
CA TYR A 54 -8.33 -2.58 -9.60
C TYR A 54 -9.21 -3.52 -10.45
N ASN A 55 -8.67 -4.05 -11.54
CA ASN A 55 -9.39 -4.96 -12.43
C ASN A 55 -9.52 -6.40 -11.88
N SER A 56 -8.76 -6.75 -10.84
CA SER A 56 -8.82 -8.07 -10.21
C SER A 56 -9.84 -8.17 -9.08
N VAL A 57 -10.25 -7.04 -8.49
CA VAL A 57 -11.24 -7.04 -7.41
C VAL A 57 -12.68 -7.14 -7.96
N PRO A 58 -13.63 -7.74 -7.22
CA PRO A 58 -14.99 -7.94 -7.69
C PRO A 58 -15.88 -6.69 -7.61
N PHE A 59 -15.33 -5.55 -7.19
CA PHE A 59 -16.07 -4.32 -6.96
C PHE A 59 -16.10 -3.44 -8.20
N LYS A 60 -17.29 -2.98 -8.61
CA LYS A 60 -17.48 -2.01 -9.71
C LYS A 60 -17.25 -0.57 -9.27
N LYS A 61 -17.49 -0.28 -7.99
CA LYS A 61 -17.23 1.00 -7.35
C LYS A 61 -16.45 0.75 -6.06
N ILE A 62 -15.41 1.54 -5.84
CA ILE A 62 -14.57 1.42 -4.65
C ILE A 62 -14.39 2.77 -3.97
N PRO A 63 -14.28 2.81 -2.64
CA PRO A 63 -13.98 4.04 -1.90
C PRO A 63 -12.59 4.58 -2.23
N THR A 64 -12.41 5.90 -2.18
CA THR A 64 -11.11 6.59 -2.39
C THR A 64 -10.00 5.98 -1.55
N MET A 65 -10.29 5.62 -0.30
CA MET A 65 -9.32 4.98 0.60
C MET A 65 -8.77 3.69 0.01
N MET A 66 -9.59 2.85 -0.63
CA MET A 66 -9.11 1.63 -1.27
C MET A 66 -8.20 1.93 -2.46
N VAL A 67 -8.46 3.00 -3.25
CA VAL A 67 -7.57 3.41 -4.36
C VAL A 67 -6.20 3.83 -3.81
N ILE A 68 -6.19 4.63 -2.76
CA ILE A 68 -4.95 5.05 -2.10
C ILE A 68 -4.16 3.82 -1.61
N GLU A 69 -4.83 2.88 -0.96
CA GLU A 69 -4.20 1.67 -0.47
C GLU A 69 -3.75 0.71 -1.59
N MET A 70 -4.40 0.71 -2.77
CA MET A 70 -3.91 0.00 -3.96
C MET A 70 -2.56 0.55 -4.45
N VAL A 71 -2.39 1.88 -4.44
CA VAL A 71 -1.11 2.52 -4.79
C VAL A 71 -0.03 2.13 -3.77
N HIS A 72 -0.35 2.18 -2.48
CA HIS A 72 0.55 1.73 -1.42
C HIS A 72 0.90 0.24 -1.52
N ALA A 73 -0.08 -0.61 -1.84
CA ALA A 73 0.15 -2.05 -2.04
C ALA A 73 1.07 -2.30 -3.25
N SER A 74 0.85 -1.58 -4.35
CA SER A 74 1.71 -1.66 -5.54
C SER A 74 3.15 -1.29 -5.21
N ASN A 75 3.37 -0.18 -4.51
CA ASN A 75 4.69 0.26 -4.07
C ASN A 75 5.32 -0.74 -3.08
N TYR A 76 4.54 -1.27 -2.13
CA TYR A 76 5.02 -2.26 -1.17
C TYR A 76 5.59 -3.50 -1.89
N TRP A 77 4.84 -4.04 -2.85
CA TRP A 77 5.25 -5.24 -3.58
C TRP A 77 6.40 -4.98 -4.55
N LEU A 78 6.42 -3.84 -5.24
CA LEU A 78 7.55 -3.45 -6.10
C LEU A 78 8.86 -3.35 -5.30
N ASN A 79 8.81 -2.88 -4.06
CA ASN A 79 9.97 -2.78 -3.19
C ASN A 79 10.30 -4.07 -2.42
N SER A 80 9.43 -5.07 -2.44
CA SER A 80 9.63 -6.34 -1.73
C SER A 80 10.39 -7.39 -2.53
N PHE A 81 10.56 -7.19 -3.84
CA PHE A 81 11.29 -8.09 -4.74
C PHE A 81 12.50 -7.41 -5.35
N PRO A 82 13.59 -8.15 -5.63
CA PRO A 82 14.69 -7.63 -6.43
C PRO A 82 14.20 -7.20 -7.81
N ALA A 83 14.61 -6.02 -8.27
CA ALA A 83 14.31 -5.56 -9.62
C ALA A 83 15.38 -6.09 -10.60
N ASN A 84 14.99 -6.44 -11.82
CA ASN A 84 15.91 -6.94 -12.84
C ASN A 84 17.03 -5.94 -13.15
N ASP A 85 16.72 -4.63 -13.14
CA ASP A 85 17.66 -3.53 -13.38
C ASP A 85 18.10 -2.85 -12.07
N GLY A 86 17.92 -3.53 -10.93
CA GLY A 86 18.19 -2.96 -9.61
C GLY A 86 19.67 -3.03 -9.21
N VAL A 87 19.97 -2.37 -8.09
CA VAL A 87 21.33 -2.35 -7.49
C VAL A 87 21.82 -3.75 -7.11
N SER A 88 20.90 -4.67 -6.83
CA SER A 88 21.20 -6.04 -6.43
C SER A 88 20.24 -7.02 -7.11
N ALA A 89 20.80 -8.12 -7.62
CA ALA A 89 20.02 -9.21 -8.19
C ALA A 89 19.36 -10.11 -7.14
N THR A 90 19.80 -10.05 -5.87
CA THR A 90 19.37 -10.96 -4.80
C THR A 90 18.66 -10.25 -3.66
N GLN A 91 18.88 -8.97 -3.48
CA GLN A 91 18.27 -8.18 -2.39
C GLN A 91 17.23 -7.23 -2.95
N SER A 92 16.07 -7.19 -2.27
CA SER A 92 15.03 -6.24 -2.61
C SER A 92 15.37 -4.81 -2.17
N PRO A 93 14.82 -3.76 -2.83
CA PRO A 93 15.00 -2.38 -2.39
C PRO A 93 14.67 -2.18 -0.91
N ARG A 94 13.60 -2.80 -0.43
CA ARG A 94 13.20 -2.77 0.99
C ARG A 94 14.30 -3.34 1.89
N GLN A 95 14.83 -4.51 1.56
CA GLN A 95 15.91 -5.14 2.33
C GLN A 95 17.16 -4.28 2.37
N ILE A 96 17.54 -3.71 1.22
CA ILE A 96 18.72 -2.83 1.11
C ILE A 96 18.56 -1.60 2.02
N VAL A 97 17.39 -0.94 2.01
CA VAL A 97 17.16 0.32 2.72
C VAL A 97 16.86 0.11 4.20
N THR A 98 16.02 -0.87 4.53
CA THR A 98 15.50 -1.07 5.90
C THR A 98 16.16 -2.21 6.67
N GLY A 99 16.91 -3.09 6.00
CA GLY A 99 17.42 -4.33 6.56
C GLY A 99 16.36 -5.41 6.78
N GLN A 100 15.09 -5.15 6.41
CA GLN A 100 13.97 -6.06 6.67
C GLN A 100 13.64 -6.88 5.43
N LEU A 101 13.65 -8.19 5.58
CA LEU A 101 13.17 -9.13 4.57
C LEU A 101 11.64 -9.18 4.55
N CYS A 102 11.07 -9.39 3.37
CA CYS A 102 9.67 -9.77 3.27
C CYS A 102 9.54 -11.26 3.58
N ASP A 103 8.86 -11.60 4.67
CA ASP A 103 8.49 -12.98 4.96
C ASP A 103 7.20 -13.31 4.19
N PHE A 104 7.33 -14.12 3.15
CA PHE A 104 6.21 -14.48 2.29
C PHE A 104 5.13 -15.28 3.01
N LYS A 105 5.49 -16.08 4.03
CA LYS A 105 4.51 -16.83 4.82
C LYS A 105 3.61 -15.92 5.66
N MET A 106 4.13 -14.78 6.09
CA MET A 106 3.38 -13.81 6.91
C MET A 106 2.73 -12.70 6.07
N HIS A 107 3.41 -12.22 5.02
CA HIS A 107 2.94 -11.05 4.28
C HIS A 107 2.11 -11.38 3.04
N CYS A 108 2.21 -12.63 2.51
CA CYS A 108 1.44 -13.06 1.32
C CYS A 108 0.23 -13.93 1.67
N MET A 109 -0.37 -13.75 2.86
CA MET A 109 -1.50 -14.57 3.31
C MET A 109 -2.82 -14.20 2.64
N LEU A 110 -2.99 -12.92 2.27
CA LEU A 110 -4.21 -12.39 1.68
C LEU A 110 -3.91 -11.57 0.43
N GLN A 111 -4.81 -11.65 -0.55
CA GLN A 111 -4.81 -10.78 -1.71
C GLN A 111 -5.57 -9.50 -1.40
N PHE A 112 -5.24 -8.42 -2.13
CA PHE A 112 -5.99 -7.18 -2.03
C PHE A 112 -7.45 -7.40 -2.43
N GLY A 113 -8.39 -6.94 -1.63
CA GLY A 113 -9.82 -7.04 -1.90
C GLY A 113 -10.50 -8.29 -1.34
N GLU A 114 -9.79 -9.23 -0.71
CA GLU A 114 -10.41 -10.41 -0.09
C GLU A 114 -11.22 -10.06 1.14
N TYR A 115 -12.32 -10.80 1.34
CA TYR A 115 -13.19 -10.64 2.49
C TYR A 115 -12.69 -11.47 3.67
N VAL A 116 -12.66 -10.83 4.83
CA VAL A 116 -12.24 -11.45 6.09
C VAL A 116 -13.13 -11.01 7.26
N GLN A 117 -13.16 -11.82 8.30
CA GLN A 117 -13.60 -11.42 9.63
C GLN A 117 -12.37 -11.14 10.48
N VAL A 118 -12.14 -9.88 10.82
CA VAL A 118 -11.03 -9.47 11.71
C VAL A 118 -11.45 -9.62 13.15
N HIS A 119 -10.53 -10.09 14.00
CA HIS A 119 -10.80 -10.27 15.42
C HIS A 119 -10.71 -8.92 16.13
N GLU A 120 -11.71 -8.63 16.96
CA GLU A 120 -11.77 -7.46 17.82
C GLU A 120 -11.34 -7.83 19.24
N SER A 121 -10.81 -6.84 19.97
CA SER A 121 -10.62 -7.01 21.42
C SER A 121 -11.99 -7.24 22.06
N HIS A 122 -12.12 -8.26 22.87
CA HIS A 122 -13.38 -8.64 23.51
C HIS A 122 -13.25 -8.66 25.03
N ASP A 123 -14.32 -8.31 25.66
CA ASP A 123 -14.58 -8.48 27.08
C ASP A 123 -15.51 -9.70 27.29
N ASN A 124 -15.98 -9.93 28.50
CA ASN A 124 -16.90 -11.02 28.81
C ASN A 124 -18.36 -10.69 28.39
N SER A 125 -18.60 -9.65 27.59
CA SER A 125 -19.92 -9.31 27.09
C SER A 125 -20.33 -10.19 25.90
N MET A 126 -21.63 -10.14 25.55
CA MET A 126 -22.18 -10.83 24.36
C MET A 126 -21.97 -10.08 23.05
N LYS A 127 -21.08 -9.06 23.01
CA LYS A 127 -20.75 -8.35 21.78
C LYS A 127 -20.05 -9.26 20.76
N SER A 128 -20.25 -8.95 19.49
CA SER A 128 -19.53 -9.63 18.41
C SER A 128 -18.01 -9.53 18.61
N ARG A 129 -17.32 -10.65 18.47
CA ARG A 129 -15.85 -10.75 18.61
C ARG A 129 -15.12 -10.53 17.30
N THR A 130 -15.86 -10.37 16.21
CA THR A 130 -15.31 -10.16 14.87
C THR A 130 -16.07 -9.08 14.14
N THR A 131 -15.41 -8.42 13.21
CA THR A 131 -15.98 -7.42 12.31
C THR A 131 -15.59 -7.75 10.87
N GLY A 132 -16.56 -7.65 9.95
CA GLY A 132 -16.29 -7.83 8.53
C GLY A 132 -15.37 -6.74 7.99
N ALA A 133 -14.40 -7.15 7.18
CA ALA A 133 -13.42 -6.23 6.61
C ALA A 133 -12.90 -6.73 5.25
N ILE A 134 -12.35 -5.81 4.46
CA ILE A 134 -11.69 -6.09 3.18
C ILE A 134 -10.18 -5.98 3.37
N ALA A 135 -9.43 -6.99 2.93
CA ALA A 135 -7.98 -7.01 2.98
C ALA A 135 -7.39 -5.94 2.05
N LEU A 136 -6.40 -5.20 2.54
CA LEU A 136 -5.71 -4.17 1.78
C LEU A 136 -4.27 -4.58 1.49
N ARG A 137 -3.38 -4.41 2.44
CA ARG A 137 -1.96 -4.74 2.28
C ARG A 137 -1.29 -5.10 3.61
N PRO A 138 -0.13 -5.77 3.57
CA PRO A 138 0.67 -5.96 4.77
C PRO A 138 1.14 -4.62 5.36
N THR A 139 1.26 -4.56 6.69
CA THR A 139 1.91 -3.41 7.35
C THR A 139 3.41 -3.38 7.07
N GLY A 140 3.97 -4.54 6.74
CA GLY A 140 5.40 -4.72 6.51
C GLY A 140 6.23 -4.81 7.79
N ASN A 141 5.60 -4.93 8.95
CA ASN A 141 6.32 -5.19 10.19
C ASN A 141 6.65 -6.68 10.35
N ASN A 142 7.58 -6.98 11.25
CA ASN A 142 8.04 -8.36 11.51
C ASN A 142 7.00 -9.23 12.22
N GLN A 143 5.86 -8.67 12.62
CA GLN A 143 4.78 -9.38 13.33
C GLN A 143 3.67 -9.85 12.39
N GLY A 144 3.75 -9.50 11.08
CA GLY A 144 2.79 -9.96 10.08
C GLY A 144 1.42 -9.29 10.14
N GLY A 145 1.32 -8.09 10.71
CA GLY A 145 0.07 -7.33 10.70
C GLY A 145 -0.38 -6.94 9.29
N MET A 146 -1.69 -6.82 9.11
CA MET A 146 -2.32 -6.41 7.85
C MET A 146 -3.22 -5.20 8.05
N TYR A 147 -3.29 -4.35 7.03
CA TYR A 147 -4.29 -3.31 6.92
C TYR A 147 -5.55 -3.85 6.28
N PHE A 148 -6.67 -3.44 6.81
CA PHE A 148 -8.00 -3.79 6.33
C PHE A 148 -8.87 -2.56 6.23
N MET A 149 -9.88 -2.58 5.37
CA MET A 149 -10.99 -1.62 5.39
C MET A 149 -12.13 -2.23 6.19
N SER A 150 -12.54 -1.58 7.26
CA SER A 150 -13.73 -1.97 8.03
C SER A 150 -14.98 -1.77 7.18
N LEU A 151 -15.79 -2.79 7.01
CA LEU A 151 -17.08 -2.67 6.32
C LEU A 151 -18.09 -1.83 7.09
N LYS A 152 -17.90 -1.69 8.40
CA LYS A 152 -18.79 -0.90 9.26
C LYS A 152 -18.56 0.61 9.11
N THR A 153 -17.28 1.04 8.97
CA THR A 153 -16.93 2.47 8.99
C THR A 153 -16.33 2.97 7.67
N GLY A 154 -15.87 2.07 6.79
CA GLY A 154 -15.10 2.41 5.61
C GLY A 154 -13.65 2.85 5.91
N GLU A 155 -13.26 2.88 7.18
CA GLU A 155 -11.93 3.32 7.61
C GLU A 155 -10.90 2.19 7.56
N ARG A 156 -9.62 2.59 7.46
CA ARG A 156 -8.50 1.66 7.54
C ARG A 156 -8.24 1.28 8.99
N ILE A 157 -8.21 -0.02 9.24
CA ILE A 157 -7.83 -0.62 10.52
C ILE A 157 -6.62 -1.54 10.37
N ASN A 158 -5.88 -1.77 11.45
CA ASN A 158 -4.76 -2.70 11.50
C ASN A 158 -5.11 -3.86 12.43
N ARG A 159 -4.92 -5.11 11.97
CA ARG A 159 -5.17 -6.32 12.76
C ARG A 159 -4.11 -7.38 12.49
N TYR A 160 -3.92 -8.28 13.47
CA TYR A 160 -2.97 -9.40 13.41
C TYR A 160 -3.67 -10.76 13.35
N ALA A 161 -4.97 -10.79 13.62
CA ALA A 161 -5.76 -12.01 13.61
C ALA A 161 -7.05 -11.81 12.79
N TRP A 162 -7.29 -12.72 11.87
CA TRP A 162 -8.45 -12.72 10.99
C TRP A 162 -8.79 -14.14 10.53
N THR A 163 -9.99 -14.31 10.02
CA THR A 163 -10.45 -15.52 9.34
C THR A 163 -10.89 -15.13 7.93
N GLN A 164 -10.27 -15.72 6.92
CA GLN A 164 -10.65 -15.53 5.52
C GLN A 164 -11.96 -16.27 5.22
N LEU A 165 -12.85 -15.62 4.52
CA LEU A 165 -14.16 -16.15 4.13
C LEU A 165 -14.42 -15.91 2.64
N PRO A 166 -15.28 -16.72 2.00
CA PRO A 166 -15.77 -16.43 0.66
C PRO A 166 -16.45 -15.06 0.61
N MET A 167 -16.34 -14.38 -0.54
CA MET A 167 -16.94 -13.07 -0.77
C MET A 167 -18.44 -13.21 -1.06
N PRO A 168 -19.37 -12.84 -0.16
CA PRO A 168 -20.79 -12.85 -0.46
C PRO A 168 -21.22 -11.58 -1.21
N SER A 169 -22.33 -11.63 -1.91
CA SER A 169 -22.89 -10.49 -2.66
C SER A 169 -23.18 -9.27 -1.78
N GLU A 170 -23.64 -9.52 -0.56
CA GLU A 170 -23.96 -8.47 0.42
C GLU A 170 -22.74 -7.62 0.80
N VAL A 171 -21.55 -8.24 0.85
CA VAL A 171 -20.31 -7.53 1.12
C VAL A 171 -19.93 -6.66 -0.09
N ILE A 172 -20.12 -7.14 -1.31
CA ILE A 172 -19.88 -6.36 -2.54
C ILE A 172 -20.79 -5.12 -2.54
N ASP A 173 -22.08 -5.31 -2.23
CA ASP A 173 -23.05 -4.21 -2.16
C ASP A 173 -22.70 -3.20 -1.06
N GLN A 174 -22.22 -3.68 0.09
CA GLN A 174 -21.75 -2.81 1.17
C GLN A 174 -20.54 -1.97 0.77
N VAL A 175 -19.57 -2.54 0.06
CA VAL A 175 -18.42 -1.78 -0.49
C VAL A 175 -18.90 -0.72 -1.49
N HIS A 176 -19.88 -1.04 -2.36
CA HIS A 176 -20.47 -0.08 -3.30
C HIS A 176 -21.19 1.07 -2.55
N GLN A 177 -21.87 0.78 -1.45
CA GLN A 177 -22.51 1.82 -0.61
C GLN A 177 -21.46 2.75 0.02
N LEU A 178 -20.39 2.18 0.59
CA LEU A 178 -19.28 2.96 1.13
C LEU A 178 -18.62 3.84 0.05
N ALA A 179 -18.51 3.36 -1.19
CA ALA A 179 -18.01 4.16 -2.31
C ALA A 179 -18.93 5.31 -2.69
N CYS A 180 -20.26 5.21 -2.51
CA CYS A 180 -21.17 6.30 -2.78
C CYS A 180 -21.06 7.45 -1.75
N HIS A 181 -20.65 7.13 -0.51
CA HIS A 181 -20.45 8.14 0.54
C HIS A 181 -19.05 8.79 0.45
N ASN A 182 -18.07 8.09 -0.10
CA ASN A 182 -16.68 8.56 -0.28
C ASN A 182 -16.17 8.13 -1.67
N PRO A 183 -16.63 8.78 -2.75
CA PRO A 183 -16.26 8.40 -4.11
C PRO A 183 -14.75 8.61 -4.38
N ALA A 184 -14.19 7.73 -5.19
CA ALA A 184 -12.80 7.79 -5.64
C ALA A 184 -12.64 8.81 -6.79
#